data_d763221373cc103b0ab1b43a78028c81
#
_entry.id   d763221373cc103b0ab1b43a78028c81
#
_cell.length_a   1.000
_cell.length_b   1.000
_cell.length_c   1.000
_cell.angle_alpha   90.00
_cell.angle_beta   90.00
_cell.angle_gamma   90.00
#
_symmetry.space_group_name_H-M   'P 1'
#
loop_
_entity.id
_entity.type
_entity.pdbx_description
1 polymer ?
#
loop_
_entity_poly.entity_id
_entity_poly.type
_entity_poly.pdbx_seq_one_letter_code
_entity_poly.pdbx_strand_id
1 'polypeptide(L)'
;MSVTDSPAARLQALFEGHRLTPTQRRIAHSMVRRAAEVPFLSSVELAELAGVSQPSVTRFAVALGFDGYPALRRHLREVAPAEPVDRPASANEYQQAVEAEIENLRHLAEALADPGPVQEAGRLLAASRPLPVLGLRAAASQAYGFAYFAAKVHPDVRLLDEGGTMIQDRIDGAVRAGASALLCFALPRHPREVVETLAYARQAGLAVVTVADSAFAPVARHSDLLLPAAVGTGLAFDTACAPMLLGRVLLEAMCDDLPDAQARLEEFDAKAAARGLFED
;
A
#
# COMPACT_ATOMS: atom_id res chain seq x y z
N MET A 1 -8.78 19.80 12.71
CA MET A 1 -9.50 19.52 11.45
C MET A 1 -9.77 18.03 11.44
N SER A 2 -11.01 17.61 11.22
CA SER A 2 -11.37 16.17 11.26
C SER A 2 -10.74 15.45 10.07
N VAL A 3 -10.30 14.20 10.23
CA VAL A 3 -9.67 13.33 9.19
C VAL A 3 -10.55 13.20 7.92
N THR A 4 -11.85 13.43 8.04
CA THR A 4 -12.85 13.46 6.95
C THR A 4 -12.76 14.70 6.05
N ASP A 5 -11.87 15.64 6.29
CA ASP A 5 -11.88 16.95 5.61
C ASP A 5 -10.73 17.15 4.60
N SER A 6 -9.84 16.17 4.42
CA SER A 6 -8.77 16.29 3.42
C SER A 6 -9.32 16.14 1.98
N PRO A 7 -8.73 16.86 0.98
CA PRO A 7 -9.13 16.72 -0.42
C PRO A 7 -9.06 15.27 -0.93
N ALA A 8 -8.08 14.50 -0.47
CA ALA A 8 -7.93 13.09 -0.82
C ALA A 8 -9.06 12.24 -0.24
N ALA A 9 -9.45 12.46 1.02
CA ALA A 9 -10.57 11.74 1.67
C ALA A 9 -11.90 12.02 0.96
N ARG A 10 -12.14 13.26 0.55
CA ARG A 10 -13.35 13.64 -0.22
C ARG A 10 -13.40 12.97 -1.59
N LEU A 11 -12.25 12.86 -2.29
CA LEU A 11 -12.17 12.11 -3.54
C LEU A 11 -12.40 10.62 -3.32
N GLN A 12 -11.86 10.04 -2.25
CA GLN A 12 -12.10 8.64 -1.91
C GLN A 12 -13.59 8.38 -1.67
N ALA A 13 -14.25 9.22 -0.87
CA ALA A 13 -15.69 9.14 -0.63
C ALA A 13 -16.52 9.24 -1.93
N LEU A 14 -16.08 10.08 -2.89
CA LEU A 14 -16.73 10.21 -4.20
C LEU A 14 -16.65 8.90 -5.02
N PHE A 15 -15.61 8.09 -4.82
CA PHE A 15 -15.41 6.84 -5.55
C PHE A 15 -16.03 5.63 -4.84
N GLU A 16 -16.39 5.76 -3.56
CA GLU A 16 -17.02 4.71 -2.78
C GLU A 16 -18.35 4.26 -3.41
N GLY A 17 -18.59 2.96 -3.40
CA GLY A 17 -19.78 2.35 -4.00
C GLY A 17 -19.72 2.17 -5.52
N HIS A 18 -18.75 2.75 -6.24
CA HIS A 18 -18.59 2.60 -7.67
C HIS A 18 -17.71 1.41 -8.05
N ARG A 19 -18.20 0.56 -8.95
CA ARG A 19 -17.44 -0.59 -9.49
C ARG A 19 -16.51 -0.13 -10.61
N LEU A 20 -15.30 0.29 -10.28
CA LEU A 20 -14.33 0.83 -11.22
C LEU A 20 -13.62 -0.25 -12.04
N THR A 21 -13.50 -0.04 -13.36
CA THR A 21 -12.65 -0.85 -14.25
C THR A 21 -11.16 -0.58 -13.98
N PRO A 22 -10.22 -1.42 -14.48
CA PRO A 22 -8.77 -1.19 -14.29
C PRO A 22 -8.31 0.20 -14.77
N THR A 23 -8.82 0.68 -15.89
CA THR A 23 -8.51 2.02 -16.41
C THR A 23 -9.08 3.12 -15.51
N GLN A 24 -10.30 2.96 -15.02
CA GLN A 24 -10.94 3.91 -14.10
C GLN A 24 -10.25 3.96 -12.75
N ARG A 25 -9.75 2.83 -12.23
CA ARG A 25 -8.95 2.79 -11.01
C ARG A 25 -7.64 3.58 -11.14
N ARG A 26 -6.94 3.50 -12.30
CA ARG A 26 -5.76 4.33 -12.54
C ARG A 26 -6.07 5.81 -12.51
N ILE A 27 -7.22 6.22 -13.09
CA ILE A 27 -7.67 7.60 -13.04
C ILE A 27 -7.98 8.01 -11.60
N ALA A 28 -8.78 7.22 -10.87
CA ALA A 28 -9.14 7.49 -9.48
C ALA A 28 -7.89 7.60 -8.59
N HIS A 29 -6.93 6.68 -8.74
CA HIS A 29 -5.66 6.72 -8.03
C HIS A 29 -4.87 8.00 -8.33
N SER A 30 -4.72 8.38 -9.61
CA SER A 30 -4.04 9.62 -10.00
C SER A 30 -4.73 10.87 -9.44
N MET A 31 -6.06 10.85 -9.35
CA MET A 31 -6.83 11.94 -8.75
C MET A 31 -6.61 12.05 -7.24
N VAL A 32 -6.63 10.94 -6.51
CA VAL A 32 -6.39 10.94 -5.06
C VAL A 32 -4.97 11.42 -4.73
N ARG A 33 -3.97 10.94 -5.48
CA ARG A 33 -2.57 11.35 -5.31
C ARG A 33 -2.32 12.83 -5.55
N ARG A 34 -3.14 13.48 -6.36
CA ARG A 34 -3.04 14.91 -6.69
C ARG A 34 -4.32 15.66 -6.36
N ALA A 35 -4.95 15.29 -5.27
CA ALA A 35 -6.27 15.77 -4.89
C ALA A 35 -6.38 17.31 -4.88
N ALA A 36 -5.33 18.00 -4.46
CA ALA A 36 -5.25 19.46 -4.45
C ALA A 36 -5.17 20.06 -5.87
N GLU A 37 -4.58 19.35 -6.85
CA GLU A 37 -4.35 19.84 -8.21
C GLU A 37 -5.49 19.49 -9.16
N VAL A 38 -6.12 18.34 -8.95
CA VAL A 38 -7.16 17.78 -9.84
C VAL A 38 -8.26 18.78 -10.22
N PRO A 39 -8.78 19.64 -9.33
CA PRO A 39 -9.77 20.65 -9.69
C PRO A 39 -9.32 21.63 -10.77
N PHE A 40 -8.01 21.75 -11.00
CA PHE A 40 -7.42 22.69 -11.96
C PHE A 40 -6.95 21.99 -13.25
N LEU A 41 -6.78 20.67 -13.25
CA LEU A 41 -6.33 19.91 -14.41
C LEU A 41 -7.40 19.84 -15.51
N SER A 42 -6.94 19.85 -16.76
CA SER A 42 -7.77 19.50 -17.92
C SER A 42 -7.94 17.97 -18.03
N SER A 43 -8.89 17.52 -18.84
CA SER A 43 -9.05 16.08 -19.11
C SER A 43 -7.85 15.46 -19.84
N VAL A 44 -7.07 16.27 -20.55
CA VAL A 44 -5.85 15.84 -21.25
C VAL A 44 -4.74 15.65 -20.22
N GLU A 45 -4.49 16.62 -19.35
CA GLU A 45 -3.48 16.55 -18.30
C GLU A 45 -3.76 15.38 -17.33
N LEU A 46 -5.01 15.18 -16.92
CA LEU A 46 -5.38 14.04 -16.09
C LEU A 46 -5.19 12.71 -16.83
N ALA A 47 -5.45 12.66 -18.13
CA ALA A 47 -5.24 11.46 -18.96
C ALA A 47 -3.74 11.11 -19.05
N GLU A 48 -2.89 12.10 -19.25
CA GLU A 48 -1.42 11.95 -19.24
C GLU A 48 -0.92 11.43 -17.88
N LEU A 49 -1.37 12.06 -16.79
CA LEU A 49 -1.03 11.67 -15.43
C LEU A 49 -1.45 10.23 -15.09
N ALA A 50 -2.61 9.81 -15.58
CA ALA A 50 -3.12 8.46 -15.33
C ALA A 50 -2.60 7.42 -16.35
N GLY A 51 -1.84 7.84 -17.36
CA GLY A 51 -1.38 6.96 -18.44
C GLY A 51 -2.54 6.32 -19.22
N VAL A 52 -3.57 7.11 -19.52
CA VAL A 52 -4.80 6.67 -20.23
C VAL A 52 -5.15 7.63 -21.36
N SER A 53 -6.11 7.26 -22.21
CA SER A 53 -6.62 8.18 -23.23
C SER A 53 -7.59 9.21 -22.63
N GLN A 54 -7.61 10.43 -23.17
CA GLN A 54 -8.55 11.47 -22.77
C GLN A 54 -10.04 11.04 -22.80
N PRO A 55 -10.53 10.26 -23.79
CA PRO A 55 -11.89 9.71 -23.74
C PRO A 55 -12.16 8.81 -22.53
N SER A 56 -11.12 8.17 -21.99
CA SER A 56 -11.26 7.34 -20.78
C SER A 56 -11.54 8.17 -19.54
N VAL A 57 -10.96 9.38 -19.44
CA VAL A 57 -11.24 10.35 -18.37
C VAL A 57 -12.70 10.84 -18.45
N THR A 58 -13.19 11.12 -19.66
CA THR A 58 -14.59 11.52 -19.85
C THR A 58 -15.55 10.39 -19.44
N ARG A 59 -15.28 9.15 -19.89
CA ARG A 59 -16.09 7.98 -19.50
C ARG A 59 -16.02 7.68 -18.00
N PHE A 60 -14.91 7.96 -17.37
CA PHE A 60 -14.78 7.84 -15.91
C PHE A 60 -15.70 8.82 -15.18
N ALA A 61 -15.71 10.09 -15.58
CA ALA A 61 -16.62 11.09 -15.00
C ALA A 61 -18.10 10.70 -15.18
N VAL A 62 -18.46 10.16 -16.34
CA VAL A 62 -19.82 9.65 -16.61
C VAL A 62 -20.14 8.44 -15.70
N ALA A 63 -19.20 7.54 -15.49
CA ALA A 63 -19.38 6.39 -14.59
C ALA A 63 -19.57 6.79 -13.12
N LEU A 64 -19.11 7.97 -12.73
CA LEU A 64 -19.36 8.58 -11.42
C LEU A 64 -20.65 9.40 -11.34
N GLY A 65 -21.44 9.44 -12.42
CA GLY A 65 -22.73 10.14 -12.47
C GLY A 65 -22.66 11.60 -12.91
N PHE A 66 -21.52 12.07 -13.44
CA PHE A 66 -21.36 13.43 -13.96
C PHE A 66 -21.55 13.50 -15.49
N ASP A 67 -22.03 14.66 -15.99
CA ASP A 67 -22.13 14.95 -17.44
C ASP A 67 -20.73 15.20 -18.07
N GLY A 68 -19.82 14.25 -17.92
CA GLY A 68 -18.45 14.32 -18.39
C GLY A 68 -17.49 15.04 -17.43
N TYR A 69 -16.21 15.08 -17.85
CA TYR A 69 -15.14 15.61 -16.99
C TYR A 69 -15.29 17.10 -16.61
N PRO A 70 -15.81 18.01 -17.46
CA PRO A 70 -16.03 19.40 -17.04
C PRO A 70 -16.98 19.52 -15.84
N ALA A 71 -18.02 18.69 -15.77
CA ALA A 71 -18.97 18.68 -14.65
C ALA A 71 -18.32 18.13 -13.37
N LEU A 72 -17.57 17.02 -13.47
CA LEU A 72 -16.79 16.48 -12.36
C LEU A 72 -15.79 17.52 -11.85
N ARG A 73 -15.02 18.17 -12.73
CA ARG A 73 -14.03 19.18 -12.33
C ARG A 73 -14.66 20.38 -11.63
N ARG A 74 -15.83 20.83 -12.08
CA ARG A 74 -16.57 21.91 -11.41
C ARG A 74 -16.99 21.50 -10.00
N HIS A 75 -17.54 20.31 -9.84
CA HIS A 75 -17.90 19.75 -8.53
C HIS A 75 -16.69 19.69 -7.59
N LEU A 76 -15.55 19.24 -8.09
CA LEU A 76 -14.33 19.18 -7.29
C LEU A 76 -13.83 20.56 -6.81
N ARG A 77 -13.99 21.62 -7.61
CA ARG A 77 -13.67 23.00 -7.23
C ARG A 77 -14.61 23.53 -6.13
N GLU A 78 -15.85 23.11 -6.12
CA GLU A 78 -16.84 23.51 -5.13
C GLU A 78 -16.63 22.83 -3.78
N VAL A 79 -16.24 21.56 -3.83
CA VAL A 79 -16.12 20.69 -2.65
C VAL A 79 -14.72 20.76 -2.00
N ALA A 80 -13.68 21.03 -2.78
CA ALA A 80 -12.29 21.09 -2.31
C ALA A 80 -11.56 22.31 -2.89
N PRO A 81 -11.78 23.51 -2.33
CA PRO A 81 -10.93 24.65 -2.67
C PRO A 81 -9.51 24.34 -2.21
N ALA A 82 -8.60 24.07 -3.15
CA ALA A 82 -7.20 23.83 -2.88
C ALA A 82 -6.42 25.12 -3.05
N GLU A 83 -5.55 25.43 -2.09
CA GLU A 83 -4.51 26.42 -2.32
C GLU A 83 -3.50 25.89 -3.35
N PRO A 84 -3.02 26.71 -4.29
CA PRO A 84 -2.01 26.30 -5.25
C PRO A 84 -0.73 25.87 -4.51
N VAL A 85 -0.29 24.64 -4.72
CA VAL A 85 1.03 24.21 -4.23
C VAL A 85 2.07 24.91 -5.09
N ASP A 86 2.80 25.84 -4.49
CA ASP A 86 3.89 26.59 -5.12
C ASP A 86 5.07 25.62 -5.37
N ARG A 87 5.18 25.11 -6.59
CA ARG A 87 6.29 24.26 -7.01
C ARG A 87 7.38 25.13 -7.61
N PRO A 88 8.64 25.02 -7.16
CA PRO A 88 9.74 25.75 -7.81
C PRO A 88 9.82 25.31 -9.27
N ALA A 89 9.65 26.28 -10.18
CA ALA A 89 9.66 26.08 -11.64
C ALA A 89 10.99 25.55 -12.22
N SER A 90 12.00 25.31 -11.37
CA SER A 90 13.36 24.89 -11.73
C SER A 90 13.76 23.50 -11.24
N ALA A 91 12.86 22.73 -10.60
CA ALA A 91 13.21 21.41 -10.08
C ALA A 91 13.42 20.41 -11.24
N ASN A 92 14.54 19.69 -11.22
CA ASN A 92 14.81 18.61 -12.17
C ASN A 92 13.96 17.37 -11.85
N GLU A 93 13.92 16.38 -12.77
CA GLU A 93 13.11 15.17 -12.65
C GLU A 93 13.41 14.36 -11.38
N TYR A 94 14.65 14.33 -10.90
CA TYR A 94 15.05 13.63 -9.68
C TYR A 94 14.51 14.34 -8.43
N GLN A 95 14.58 15.66 -8.39
CA GLN A 95 13.97 16.44 -7.31
C GLN A 95 12.45 16.28 -7.28
N GLN A 96 11.80 16.29 -8.45
CA GLN A 96 10.37 16.07 -8.55
C GLN A 96 9.95 14.65 -8.04
N ALA A 97 10.78 13.64 -8.31
CA ALA A 97 10.55 12.30 -7.79
C ALA A 97 10.66 12.23 -6.26
N VAL A 98 11.63 12.95 -5.67
CA VAL A 98 11.78 13.06 -4.21
C VAL A 98 10.60 13.80 -3.61
N GLU A 99 10.17 14.92 -4.18
CA GLU A 99 8.99 15.66 -3.69
C GLU A 99 7.71 14.82 -3.75
N ALA A 100 7.56 13.99 -4.80
CA ALA A 100 6.43 13.06 -4.90
C ALA A 100 6.45 12.00 -3.77
N GLU A 101 7.63 11.53 -3.38
CA GLU A 101 7.76 10.60 -2.24
C GLU A 101 7.51 11.30 -0.90
N ILE A 102 7.93 12.54 -0.72
CA ILE A 102 7.60 13.35 0.46
C ILE A 102 6.09 13.46 0.61
N GLU A 103 5.36 13.69 -0.50
CA GLU A 103 3.90 13.75 -0.48
C GLU A 103 3.26 12.39 -0.16
N ASN A 104 3.78 11.28 -0.72
CA ASN A 104 3.34 9.94 -0.36
C ASN A 104 3.53 9.66 1.14
N LEU A 105 4.63 10.14 1.74
CA LEU A 105 4.89 10.00 3.18
C LEU A 105 3.96 10.88 4.03
N ARG A 106 3.59 12.08 3.57
CA ARG A 106 2.57 12.91 4.24
C ARG A 106 1.21 12.23 4.26
N HIS A 107 0.77 11.69 3.12
CA HIS A 107 -0.48 10.92 3.06
C HIS A 107 -0.44 9.68 3.96
N LEU A 108 0.70 9.01 4.07
CA LEU A 108 0.85 7.90 5.03
C LEU A 108 0.74 8.40 6.47
N ALA A 109 1.38 9.53 6.82
CA ALA A 109 1.28 10.11 8.16
C ALA A 109 -0.16 10.51 8.51
N GLU A 110 -0.92 11.06 7.56
CA GLU A 110 -2.35 11.36 7.72
C GLU A 110 -3.17 10.08 7.95
N ALA A 111 -2.92 9.02 7.18
CA ALA A 111 -3.61 7.74 7.35
C ALA A 111 -3.31 7.09 8.71
N LEU A 112 -2.10 7.27 9.23
CA LEU A 112 -1.67 6.78 10.54
C LEU A 112 -2.17 7.65 11.72
N ALA A 113 -2.89 8.75 11.47
CA ALA A 113 -3.56 9.52 12.53
C ALA A 113 -4.61 8.67 13.27
N ASP A 114 -5.21 7.69 12.60
CA ASP A 114 -5.92 6.58 13.23
C ASP A 114 -5.00 5.35 13.28
N PRO A 115 -4.43 4.99 14.44
CA PRO A 115 -3.54 3.85 14.57
C PRO A 115 -4.28 2.50 14.58
N GLY A 116 -5.60 2.49 14.73
CA GLY A 116 -6.41 1.27 14.88
C GLY A 116 -6.15 0.20 13.81
N PRO A 117 -6.18 0.52 12.51
CA PRO A 117 -5.92 -0.46 11.46
C PRO A 117 -4.52 -1.09 11.53
N VAL A 118 -3.49 -0.30 11.87
CA VAL A 118 -2.10 -0.80 11.98
C VAL A 118 -1.94 -1.65 13.23
N GLN A 119 -2.52 -1.25 14.35
CA GLN A 119 -2.50 -2.03 15.60
C GLN A 119 -3.21 -3.37 15.42
N GLU A 120 -4.37 -3.39 14.78
CA GLU A 120 -5.09 -4.63 14.48
C GLU A 120 -4.28 -5.55 13.55
N ALA A 121 -3.62 -4.98 12.52
CA ALA A 121 -2.71 -5.73 11.66
C ALA A 121 -1.55 -6.31 12.48
N GLY A 122 -0.89 -5.51 13.32
CA GLY A 122 0.20 -5.94 14.19
C GLY A 122 -0.22 -7.13 15.06
N ARG A 123 -1.38 -7.04 15.71
CA ARG A 123 -1.95 -8.10 16.55
C ARG A 123 -2.19 -9.40 15.77
N LEU A 124 -2.79 -9.32 14.58
CA LEU A 124 -3.05 -10.47 13.72
C LEU A 124 -1.75 -11.16 13.28
N LEU A 125 -0.77 -10.37 12.86
CA LEU A 125 0.52 -10.87 12.38
C LEU A 125 1.37 -11.46 13.52
N ALA A 126 1.38 -10.84 14.69
CA ALA A 126 2.09 -11.33 15.88
C ALA A 126 1.55 -12.69 16.38
N ALA A 127 0.23 -12.89 16.24
CA ALA A 127 -0.44 -14.13 16.66
C ALA A 127 -0.22 -15.31 15.70
N SER A 128 0.13 -15.06 14.43
CA SER A 128 0.27 -16.12 13.40
C SER A 128 1.59 -16.87 13.52
N ARG A 129 1.56 -18.15 13.81
CA ARG A 129 2.75 -19.01 13.96
C ARG A 129 2.61 -20.30 13.16
N PRO A 130 3.23 -20.39 11.98
CA PRO A 130 4.14 -19.42 11.34
C PRO A 130 3.43 -18.17 10.80
N LEU A 131 4.24 -17.14 10.47
CA LEU A 131 3.81 -15.94 9.76
C LEU A 131 4.25 -16.02 8.29
N PRO A 132 3.38 -16.37 7.33
CA PRO A 132 3.64 -16.23 5.91
C PRO A 132 3.69 -14.76 5.50
N VAL A 133 4.73 -14.39 4.74
CA VAL A 133 4.91 -13.04 4.18
C VAL A 133 5.04 -13.15 2.67
N LEU A 134 4.03 -12.68 1.95
CA LEU A 134 3.91 -12.78 0.51
C LEU A 134 4.34 -11.49 -0.19
N GLY A 135 5.18 -11.61 -1.19
CA GLY A 135 5.48 -10.53 -2.13
C GLY A 135 6.12 -11.08 -3.39
N LEU A 136 5.46 -10.90 -4.53
CA LEU A 136 5.95 -11.40 -5.81
C LEU A 136 6.48 -10.27 -6.69
N ARG A 137 7.47 -10.61 -7.54
CA ARG A 137 8.10 -9.68 -8.50
C ARG A 137 8.68 -8.44 -7.79
N ALA A 138 8.27 -7.21 -8.17
CA ALA A 138 8.78 -5.99 -7.56
C ALA A 138 8.48 -5.90 -6.05
N ALA A 139 7.36 -6.47 -5.60
CA ALA A 139 6.99 -6.50 -4.18
C ALA A 139 7.80 -7.53 -3.35
N ALA A 140 8.55 -8.44 -3.99
CA ALA A 140 9.42 -9.39 -3.28
C ALA A 140 10.46 -8.68 -2.41
N SER A 141 10.99 -7.54 -2.86
CA SER A 141 11.93 -6.74 -2.09
C SER A 141 11.33 -6.21 -0.78
N GLN A 142 10.05 -5.81 -0.79
CA GLN A 142 9.35 -5.34 0.40
C GLN A 142 9.06 -6.49 1.36
N ALA A 143 8.59 -7.62 0.84
CA ALA A 143 8.34 -8.83 1.62
C ALA A 143 9.62 -9.36 2.27
N TYR A 144 10.72 -9.43 1.52
CA TYR A 144 12.03 -9.82 2.03
C TYR A 144 12.51 -8.87 3.13
N GLY A 145 12.47 -7.55 2.86
CA GLY A 145 12.90 -6.53 3.83
C GLY A 145 12.08 -6.56 5.12
N PHE A 146 10.77 -6.85 5.04
CA PHE A 146 9.93 -7.06 6.21
C PHE A 146 10.33 -8.36 6.94
N ALA A 147 10.37 -9.48 6.22
CA ALA A 147 10.67 -10.80 6.78
C ALA A 147 12.03 -10.84 7.49
N TYR A 148 13.06 -10.16 6.97
CA TYR A 148 14.36 -10.05 7.57
C TYR A 148 14.31 -9.47 8.98
N PHE A 149 13.56 -8.38 9.18
CA PHE A 149 13.44 -7.76 10.52
C PHE A 149 12.44 -8.51 11.40
N ALA A 150 11.34 -8.99 10.83
CA ALA A 150 10.36 -9.79 11.58
C ALA A 150 10.99 -11.06 12.17
N ALA A 151 11.92 -11.72 11.48
CA ALA A 151 12.63 -12.90 11.97
C ALA A 151 13.48 -12.65 13.21
N LYS A 152 13.79 -11.39 13.56
CA LYS A 152 14.51 -11.06 14.79
C LYS A 152 13.62 -11.13 16.02
N VAL A 153 12.32 -10.87 15.86
CA VAL A 153 11.34 -10.78 16.96
C VAL A 153 10.30 -11.90 16.92
N HIS A 154 9.93 -12.37 15.74
CA HIS A 154 8.93 -13.41 15.54
C HIS A 154 9.57 -14.80 15.42
N PRO A 155 9.02 -15.86 16.05
CA PRO A 155 9.66 -17.18 16.11
C PRO A 155 9.72 -17.95 14.79
N ASP A 156 8.76 -17.75 13.87
CA ASP A 156 8.69 -18.49 12.60
C ASP A 156 8.09 -17.59 11.51
N VAL A 157 8.95 -16.96 10.70
CA VAL A 157 8.56 -16.14 9.55
C VAL A 157 8.86 -16.90 8.26
N ARG A 158 7.88 -17.04 7.37
CA ARG A 158 8.03 -17.79 6.11
C ARG A 158 7.82 -16.88 4.91
N LEU A 159 8.90 -16.54 4.24
CA LEU A 159 8.87 -15.71 3.04
C LEU A 159 8.29 -16.50 1.86
N LEU A 160 7.34 -15.89 1.14
CA LEU A 160 6.70 -16.38 -0.08
C LEU A 160 6.98 -15.37 -1.20
N ASP A 161 8.18 -15.44 -1.78
CA ASP A 161 8.69 -14.51 -2.79
C ASP A 161 8.79 -15.12 -4.19
N GLU A 162 8.57 -16.43 -4.32
CA GLU A 162 8.51 -17.16 -5.55
C GLU A 162 7.07 -17.57 -5.89
N GLY A 163 6.64 -17.21 -7.09
CA GLY A 163 5.33 -17.61 -7.64
C GLY A 163 5.31 -19.05 -8.18
N GLY A 164 4.23 -19.38 -8.89
CA GLY A 164 4.03 -20.67 -9.50
C GLY A 164 3.18 -21.61 -8.67
N THR A 165 3.07 -22.86 -9.15
CA THR A 165 2.13 -23.85 -8.57
C THR A 165 2.44 -24.24 -7.12
N MET A 166 3.67 -24.05 -6.66
CA MET A 166 4.10 -24.38 -5.29
C MET A 166 3.60 -23.39 -4.22
N ILE A 167 3.09 -22.21 -4.61
CA ILE A 167 2.70 -21.19 -3.63
C ILE A 167 1.53 -21.65 -2.77
N GLN A 168 0.58 -22.36 -3.34
CA GLN A 168 -0.56 -22.92 -2.61
C GLN A 168 -0.11 -24.02 -1.65
N ASP A 169 0.80 -24.91 -2.06
CA ASP A 169 1.37 -25.94 -1.18
C ASP A 169 2.10 -25.34 0.02
N ARG A 170 2.80 -24.20 -0.18
CA ARG A 170 3.46 -23.44 0.90
C ARG A 170 2.45 -22.83 1.87
N ILE A 171 1.33 -22.29 1.35
CA ILE A 171 0.23 -21.77 2.18
C ILE A 171 -0.38 -22.91 2.99
N ASP A 172 -0.70 -24.04 2.36
CA ASP A 172 -1.24 -25.21 3.04
C ASP A 172 -0.29 -25.75 4.13
N GLY A 173 1.01 -25.73 3.81
CA GLY A 173 2.04 -26.08 4.78
C GLY A 173 2.10 -25.13 5.96
N ALA A 174 1.89 -23.83 5.74
CA ALA A 174 1.80 -22.84 6.81
C ALA A 174 0.54 -23.01 7.66
N VAL A 175 -0.61 -23.22 7.04
CA VAL A 175 -1.90 -23.50 7.73
C VAL A 175 -1.80 -24.75 8.60
N ARG A 176 -1.28 -25.85 8.04
CA ARG A 176 -1.07 -27.09 8.82
C ARG A 176 -0.11 -26.91 10.00
N ALA A 177 0.82 -25.96 9.91
CA ALA A 177 1.74 -25.63 10.98
C ALA A 177 1.14 -24.66 12.02
N GLY A 178 -0.06 -24.13 11.80
CA GLY A 178 -0.78 -23.25 12.73
C GLY A 178 -0.84 -21.78 12.33
N ALA A 179 -0.49 -21.43 11.09
CA ALA A 179 -0.65 -20.06 10.60
C ALA A 179 -2.12 -19.62 10.69
N SER A 180 -2.36 -18.42 11.18
CA SER A 180 -3.69 -17.80 11.29
C SER A 180 -3.84 -16.52 10.46
N ALA A 181 -2.72 -15.91 10.05
CA ALA A 181 -2.71 -14.73 9.20
C ALA A 181 -1.62 -14.82 8.13
N LEU A 182 -1.74 -14.00 7.09
CA LEU A 182 -0.77 -13.80 6.02
C LEU A 182 -0.60 -12.31 5.79
N LEU A 183 0.65 -11.82 5.72
CA LEU A 183 0.97 -10.49 5.23
C LEU A 183 1.28 -10.54 3.74
N CYS A 184 0.68 -9.66 2.96
CA CYS A 184 0.98 -9.49 1.53
C CYS A 184 1.43 -8.07 1.21
N PHE A 185 2.54 -7.94 0.48
CA PHE A 185 2.90 -6.73 -0.24
C PHE A 185 2.45 -6.88 -1.70
N ALA A 186 1.54 -6.02 -2.15
CA ALA A 186 0.96 -6.04 -3.49
C ALA A 186 1.22 -4.70 -4.19
N LEU A 187 2.43 -4.53 -4.74
CA LEU A 187 2.99 -3.27 -5.23
C LEU A 187 3.85 -3.48 -6.47
N PRO A 188 4.02 -2.49 -7.33
CA PRO A 188 3.09 -1.38 -7.63
C PRO A 188 1.99 -1.85 -8.58
N ARG A 189 2.17 -3.03 -9.14
CA ARG A 189 1.21 -3.73 -10.02
C ARG A 189 0.71 -4.98 -9.32
N HIS A 190 -0.49 -5.39 -9.66
CA HIS A 190 -1.15 -6.53 -9.04
C HIS A 190 -1.15 -7.73 -10.02
N PRO A 191 -0.12 -8.60 -10.01
CA PRO A 191 -0.12 -9.81 -10.81
C PRO A 191 -1.38 -10.63 -10.51
N ARG A 192 -1.97 -11.23 -11.55
CA ARG A 192 -3.14 -12.09 -11.38
C ARG A 192 -2.90 -13.19 -10.34
N GLU A 193 -1.71 -13.75 -10.34
CA GLU A 193 -1.28 -14.77 -9.39
C GLU A 193 -1.37 -14.30 -7.94
N VAL A 194 -0.99 -13.05 -7.62
CA VAL A 194 -1.14 -12.49 -6.25
C VAL A 194 -2.60 -12.46 -5.85
N VAL A 195 -3.49 -11.97 -6.74
CA VAL A 195 -4.94 -11.89 -6.48
C VAL A 195 -5.53 -13.28 -6.22
N GLU A 196 -5.14 -14.27 -7.03
CA GLU A 196 -5.59 -15.67 -6.88
C GLU A 196 -5.03 -16.30 -5.60
N THR A 197 -3.78 -16.01 -5.26
CA THR A 197 -3.13 -16.48 -4.02
C THR A 197 -3.83 -15.94 -2.77
N LEU A 198 -4.21 -14.65 -2.75
CA LEU A 198 -4.94 -14.07 -1.61
C LEU A 198 -6.35 -14.67 -1.49
N ALA A 199 -7.04 -14.89 -2.62
CA ALA A 199 -8.32 -15.59 -2.60
C ALA A 199 -8.20 -17.00 -2.00
N TYR A 200 -7.14 -17.72 -2.39
CA TYR A 200 -6.83 -19.05 -1.85
C TYR A 200 -6.50 -19.01 -0.35
N ALA A 201 -5.63 -18.10 0.08
CA ALA A 201 -5.26 -17.95 1.49
C ALA A 201 -6.47 -17.71 2.40
N ARG A 202 -7.42 -16.87 1.97
CA ARG A 202 -8.68 -16.67 2.70
C ARG A 202 -9.53 -17.94 2.75
N GLN A 203 -9.64 -18.68 1.65
CA GLN A 203 -10.35 -19.97 1.62
C GLN A 203 -9.71 -20.99 2.55
N ALA A 204 -8.39 -20.95 2.69
CA ALA A 204 -7.62 -21.78 3.62
C ALA A 204 -7.75 -21.34 5.08
N GLY A 205 -8.48 -20.26 5.37
CA GLY A 205 -8.79 -19.77 6.73
C GLY A 205 -7.79 -18.75 7.29
N LEU A 206 -6.88 -18.22 6.47
CA LEU A 206 -5.96 -17.16 6.92
C LEU A 206 -6.64 -15.80 6.89
N ALA A 207 -6.43 -15.00 7.93
CA ALA A 207 -6.69 -13.57 7.90
C ALA A 207 -5.65 -12.89 6.99
N VAL A 208 -6.11 -12.18 5.97
CA VAL A 208 -5.22 -11.57 4.96
C VAL A 208 -5.04 -10.09 5.26
N VAL A 209 -3.84 -9.72 5.68
CA VAL A 209 -3.37 -8.32 5.80
C VAL A 209 -2.61 -7.95 4.54
N THR A 210 -2.99 -6.86 3.88
CA THR A 210 -2.35 -6.44 2.62
C THR A 210 -1.88 -5.00 2.68
N VAL A 211 -0.62 -4.77 2.35
CA VAL A 211 -0.08 -3.45 1.99
C VAL A 211 -0.18 -3.30 0.47
N ALA A 212 -0.93 -2.31 0.00
CA ALA A 212 -1.13 -2.04 -1.42
C ALA A 212 -0.93 -0.55 -1.75
N ASP A 213 -0.75 -0.24 -3.03
CA ASP A 213 -0.54 1.13 -3.50
C ASP A 213 -1.78 2.03 -3.35
N SER A 214 -2.97 1.46 -3.23
CA SER A 214 -4.21 2.21 -3.03
C SER A 214 -5.33 1.39 -2.41
N ALA A 215 -6.33 2.07 -1.85
CA ALA A 215 -7.56 1.46 -1.33
C ALA A 215 -8.40 0.76 -2.43
N PHE A 216 -8.17 1.13 -3.71
CA PHE A 216 -8.90 0.57 -4.87
C PHE A 216 -8.15 -0.57 -5.57
N ALA A 217 -7.05 -1.05 -4.97
CA ALA A 217 -6.26 -2.15 -5.52
C ALA A 217 -7.12 -3.40 -5.76
N PRO A 218 -6.88 -4.18 -6.83
CA PRO A 218 -7.62 -5.42 -7.11
C PRO A 218 -7.58 -6.44 -5.97
N VAL A 219 -6.56 -6.37 -5.13
CA VAL A 219 -6.36 -7.22 -3.95
C VAL A 219 -7.30 -6.88 -2.78
N ALA A 220 -7.87 -5.66 -2.74
CA ALA A 220 -8.72 -5.18 -1.65
C ALA A 220 -9.86 -6.14 -1.31
N ARG A 221 -10.53 -6.70 -2.32
CA ARG A 221 -11.65 -7.65 -2.14
C ARG A 221 -11.25 -8.99 -1.50
N HIS A 222 -9.95 -9.29 -1.45
CA HIS A 222 -9.39 -10.51 -0.86
C HIS A 222 -8.56 -10.23 0.39
N SER A 223 -8.58 -8.99 0.87
CA SER A 223 -7.92 -8.56 2.10
C SER A 223 -8.96 -8.40 3.20
N ASP A 224 -8.68 -8.94 4.38
CA ASP A 224 -9.50 -8.70 5.58
C ASP A 224 -9.11 -7.35 6.18
N LEU A 225 -7.84 -6.99 6.05
CA LEU A 225 -7.32 -5.67 6.41
C LEU A 225 -6.42 -5.15 5.29
N LEU A 226 -6.80 -4.01 4.70
CA LEU A 226 -6.03 -3.35 3.65
C LEU A 226 -5.41 -2.06 4.19
N LEU A 227 -4.11 -1.94 4.05
CA LEU A 227 -3.31 -0.78 4.45
C LEU A 227 -2.75 -0.09 3.20
N PRO A 228 -3.36 1.01 2.76
CA PRO A 228 -2.89 1.73 1.57
C PRO A 228 -1.59 2.48 1.86
N ALA A 229 -0.61 2.35 0.95
CA ALA A 229 0.61 3.14 0.95
C ALA A 229 1.03 3.42 -0.49
N ALA A 230 0.98 4.69 -0.88
CA ALA A 230 1.22 5.11 -2.25
C ALA A 230 2.66 4.86 -2.70
N VAL A 231 2.84 4.57 -3.98
CA VAL A 231 4.14 4.40 -4.65
C VAL A 231 4.43 5.60 -5.56
N GLY A 232 5.68 5.97 -5.69
CA GLY A 232 6.12 6.99 -6.63
C GLY A 232 6.24 6.43 -8.04
N THR A 233 5.69 7.13 -9.03
CA THR A 233 5.69 6.72 -10.44
C THR A 233 6.36 7.76 -11.35
N GLY A 234 7.12 8.69 -10.78
CA GLY A 234 7.78 9.77 -11.51
C GLY A 234 9.07 9.37 -12.22
N LEU A 235 9.62 8.20 -11.91
CA LEU A 235 10.83 7.66 -12.55
C LEU A 235 10.49 6.47 -13.45
N ALA A 236 11.47 6.01 -14.22
CA ALA A 236 11.33 4.80 -15.05
C ALA A 236 11.03 3.54 -14.21
N PHE A 237 11.49 3.50 -12.97
CA PHE A 237 11.17 2.47 -11.99
C PHE A 237 10.39 3.08 -10.84
N ASP A 238 9.29 2.43 -10.46
CA ASP A 238 8.46 2.86 -9.33
C ASP A 238 9.25 2.82 -8.02
N THR A 239 9.02 3.82 -7.16
CA THR A 239 9.61 3.89 -5.82
C THR A 239 8.58 3.47 -4.77
N ALA A 240 9.04 2.98 -3.61
CA ALA A 240 8.17 2.40 -2.59
C ALA A 240 8.56 2.84 -1.17
N CYS A 241 8.84 4.15 -0.98
CA CYS A 241 9.25 4.69 0.33
C CYS A 241 8.13 4.56 1.37
N ALA A 242 6.92 4.96 1.05
CA ALA A 242 5.79 4.86 1.97
C ALA A 242 5.42 3.40 2.30
N PRO A 243 5.32 2.45 1.35
CA PRO A 243 5.14 1.03 1.66
C PRO A 243 6.26 0.43 2.53
N MET A 244 7.51 0.82 2.28
CA MET A 244 8.64 0.37 3.09
C MET A 244 8.54 0.87 4.53
N LEU A 245 8.23 2.15 4.72
CA LEU A 245 8.04 2.73 6.06
C LEU A 245 6.85 2.09 6.77
N LEU A 246 5.72 1.91 6.08
CA LEU A 246 4.55 1.22 6.65
C LEU A 246 4.90 -0.20 7.11
N GLY A 247 5.74 -0.92 6.37
CA GLY A 247 6.27 -2.23 6.81
C GLY A 247 7.05 -2.14 8.13
N ARG A 248 7.78 -1.04 8.40
CA ARG A 248 8.46 -0.82 9.69
C ARG A 248 7.48 -0.46 10.81
N VAL A 249 6.48 0.35 10.51
CA VAL A 249 5.40 0.67 11.46
C VAL A 249 4.61 -0.59 11.85
N LEU A 250 4.36 -1.50 10.90
CA LEU A 250 3.75 -2.80 11.20
C LEU A 250 4.62 -3.69 12.09
N LEU A 251 5.94 -3.67 11.89
CA LEU A 251 6.87 -4.40 12.78
C LEU A 251 6.82 -3.86 14.20
N GLU A 252 6.77 -2.54 14.38
CA GLU A 252 6.61 -1.92 15.70
C GLU A 252 5.30 -2.37 16.35
N ALA A 253 4.17 -2.24 15.62
CA ALA A 253 2.87 -2.70 16.10
C ALA A 253 2.84 -4.20 16.44
N MET A 254 3.61 -5.04 15.72
CA MET A 254 3.76 -6.46 16.07
C MET A 254 4.56 -6.65 17.37
N CYS A 255 5.58 -5.83 17.63
CA CYS A 255 6.39 -5.92 18.84
C CYS A 255 5.57 -5.65 20.10
N ASP A 256 4.57 -4.77 20.02
CA ASP A 256 3.66 -4.49 21.14
C ASP A 256 2.88 -5.73 21.59
N ASP A 257 2.60 -6.67 20.66
CA ASP A 257 1.86 -7.90 20.90
C ASP A 257 2.75 -9.16 21.03
N LEU A 258 4.07 -9.01 20.95
CA LEU A 258 5.06 -10.09 21.11
C LEU A 258 5.77 -9.98 22.46
N PRO A 259 5.41 -10.79 23.46
CA PRO A 259 5.91 -10.63 24.84
C PRO A 259 7.43 -10.73 24.97
N ASP A 260 8.10 -11.44 24.04
CA ASP A 260 9.54 -11.66 24.08
C ASP A 260 10.31 -10.83 23.04
N ALA A 261 9.68 -9.85 22.38
CA ALA A 261 10.29 -9.10 21.27
C ALA A 261 11.60 -8.43 21.67
N GLN A 262 11.60 -7.71 22.80
CA GLN A 262 12.78 -7.03 23.33
C GLN A 262 13.91 -8.02 23.66
N ALA A 263 13.61 -9.11 24.35
CA ALA A 263 14.59 -10.13 24.72
C ALA A 263 15.21 -10.80 23.47
N ARG A 264 14.41 -11.01 22.41
CA ARG A 264 14.90 -11.56 21.13
C ARG A 264 15.82 -10.59 20.40
N LEU A 265 15.52 -9.30 20.42
CA LEU A 265 16.38 -8.26 19.83
C LEU A 265 17.73 -8.21 20.58
N GLU A 266 17.71 -8.20 21.91
CA GLU A 266 18.93 -8.23 22.74
C GLU A 266 19.76 -9.50 22.49
N GLU A 267 19.11 -10.66 22.37
CA GLU A 267 19.79 -11.92 22.01
C GLU A 267 20.39 -11.87 20.61
N PHE A 268 19.70 -11.26 19.64
CA PHE A 268 20.23 -11.06 18.28
C PHE A 268 21.48 -10.19 18.32
N ASP A 269 21.46 -9.05 19.01
CA ASP A 269 22.58 -8.12 19.10
C ASP A 269 23.78 -8.77 19.80
N ALA A 270 23.56 -9.50 20.90
CA ALA A 270 24.61 -10.25 21.60
C ALA A 270 25.24 -11.30 20.67
N LYS A 271 24.45 -12.04 19.89
CA LYS A 271 24.97 -13.03 18.93
C LYS A 271 25.71 -12.36 17.76
N ALA A 272 25.23 -11.22 17.30
CA ALA A 272 25.87 -10.45 16.24
C ALA A 272 27.26 -9.95 16.69
N ALA A 273 27.34 -9.37 17.88
CA ALA A 273 28.58 -8.90 18.47
C ALA A 273 29.59 -10.08 18.70
N ALA A 274 29.09 -11.20 19.23
CA ALA A 274 29.94 -12.38 19.46
C ALA A 274 30.52 -12.98 18.16
N ARG A 275 29.85 -12.76 17.01
CA ARG A 275 30.30 -13.21 15.70
C ARG A 275 31.06 -12.15 14.90
N GLY A 276 31.20 -10.94 15.44
CA GLY A 276 31.80 -9.82 14.73
C GLY A 276 31.09 -9.51 13.39
N LEU A 277 29.76 -9.53 13.39
CA LEU A 277 28.98 -9.34 12.16
C LEU A 277 28.97 -7.89 11.66
N PHE A 278 29.21 -6.93 12.53
CA PHE A 278 29.25 -5.51 12.21
C PHE A 278 30.59 -4.92 12.64
N GLU A 279 31.12 -4.03 11.81
CA GLU A 279 32.26 -3.18 12.16
C GLU A 279 31.67 -1.89 12.75
N ASP A 280 32.00 -1.54 13.99
CA ASP A 280 31.58 -0.32 14.68
C ASP A 280 32.59 0.84 14.43
#